data_360695a7fcbbfde5a556503d0c7aa1b2
#
_entry.id   360695a7fcbbfde5a556503d0c7aa1b2
#
_cell.length_a   1.000
_cell.length_b   1.000
_cell.length_c   1.000
_cell.angle_alpha   90.00
_cell.angle_beta   90.00
_cell.angle_gamma   90.00
#
_symmetry.space_group_name_H-M   'P 1'
#
loop_
_entity.id
_entity.type
_entity.pdbx_description
1 polymer ?
#
loop_
_entity_poly.entity_id
_entity_poly.type
_entity_poly.pdbx_seq_one_letter_code
_entity_poly.pdbx_strand_id
1 'polypeptide(L)'
;MKQGEIWQINLDPTIGSEMKKVRPCIILNNDTVGKLALKVIAPLTDFKEHYQFIPWMVVLEPSLQNGLKKTSAIDLFQVRSLSQKRLIKKIGFIDKEVINACKEALDVVFE
;
A
#
# COMPACT_ATOMS: atom_id res chain seq x y z
N MET A 1 2.07 -13.29 4.58
CA MET A 1 1.67 -11.88 4.81
C MET A 1 2.85 -11.09 5.36
N LYS A 2 3.80 -10.81 4.49
CA LYS A 2 5.08 -10.19 4.87
C LYS A 2 5.17 -8.75 4.39
N GLN A 3 6.02 -7.96 5.05
CA GLN A 3 6.31 -6.59 4.64
C GLN A 3 6.73 -6.55 3.17
N GLY A 4 6.16 -5.60 2.42
CA GLY A 4 6.43 -5.44 1.00
C GLY A 4 5.56 -6.26 0.08
N GLU A 5 4.77 -7.18 0.59
CA GLU A 5 3.80 -7.91 -0.24
C GLU A 5 2.64 -7.01 -0.65
N ILE A 6 2.18 -7.20 -1.88
CA ILE A 6 0.98 -6.53 -2.40
C ILE A 6 -0.15 -7.54 -2.42
N TRP A 7 -1.26 -7.18 -1.79
CA TRP A 7 -2.45 -8.02 -1.69
C TRP A 7 -3.68 -7.27 -2.15
N GLN A 8 -4.62 -7.99 -2.77
CA GLN A 8 -5.99 -7.48 -2.91
C GLN A 8 -6.63 -7.50 -1.54
N ILE A 9 -7.12 -6.35 -1.11
CA ILE A 9 -7.65 -6.16 0.25
C ILE A 9 -9.03 -5.49 0.16
N ASN A 10 -9.97 -5.99 0.94
CA ASN A 10 -11.28 -5.36 1.08
C ASN A 10 -11.17 -4.22 2.09
N LEU A 11 -11.28 -3.00 1.62
CA LEU A 11 -11.16 -1.79 2.46
C LEU A 11 -12.48 -1.38 3.10
N ASP A 12 -13.61 -1.86 2.59
CA ASP A 12 -14.93 -1.49 3.12
C ASP A 12 -15.22 -2.15 4.47
N PRO A 13 -16.03 -1.50 5.32
CA PRO A 13 -16.71 -0.21 5.12
C PRO A 13 -15.78 0.99 5.27
N THR A 14 -16.02 2.01 4.46
CA THR A 14 -15.25 3.27 4.47
C THR A 14 -16.19 4.46 4.46
N ILE A 15 -15.66 5.65 4.75
CA ILE A 15 -16.43 6.88 4.85
C ILE A 15 -15.76 7.98 4.01
N GLY A 16 -16.58 8.72 3.27
CA GLY A 16 -16.15 9.94 2.57
C GLY A 16 -15.04 9.69 1.56
N SER A 17 -13.94 10.41 1.70
CA SER A 17 -12.82 10.38 0.75
C SER A 17 -11.84 9.22 0.96
N GLU A 18 -12.09 8.35 1.92
CA GLU A 18 -11.28 7.15 2.11
C GLU A 18 -11.35 6.27 0.84
N MET A 19 -10.22 5.70 0.46
CA MET A 19 -10.23 4.70 -0.62
C MET A 19 -11.04 3.49 -0.18
N LYS A 20 -11.87 2.98 -1.08
CA LYS A 20 -12.90 1.99 -0.78
C LYS A 20 -12.85 0.80 -1.73
N LYS A 21 -13.70 -0.20 -1.43
CA LYS A 21 -13.85 -1.44 -2.20
C LYS A 21 -12.61 -2.31 -2.07
N VAL A 22 -12.45 -3.25 -2.99
CA VAL A 22 -11.27 -4.11 -3.07
C VAL A 22 -10.22 -3.40 -3.92
N ARG A 23 -9.02 -3.24 -3.36
CA ARG A 23 -7.90 -2.62 -4.05
C ARG A 23 -6.61 -3.34 -3.76
N PRO A 24 -5.61 -3.23 -4.65
CA PRO A 24 -4.27 -3.61 -4.27
C PRO A 24 -3.77 -2.70 -3.15
N CYS A 25 -3.17 -3.30 -2.14
CA CYS A 25 -2.57 -2.57 -1.03
C CYS A 25 -1.23 -3.22 -0.69
N ILE A 26 -0.32 -2.41 -0.19
CA ILE A 26 0.99 -2.88 0.24
C ILE A 26 1.02 -3.07 1.74
N ILE A 27 1.63 -4.15 2.21
CA ILE A 27 1.87 -4.39 3.63
C ILE A 27 3.16 -3.66 4.03
N LEU A 28 3.05 -2.77 5.00
CA LEU A 28 4.15 -1.88 5.41
C LEU A 28 4.80 -2.27 6.72
N ASN A 29 4.07 -2.92 7.63
CA ASN A 29 4.62 -3.19 8.95
C ASN A 29 5.73 -4.24 8.90
N ASN A 30 6.70 -4.07 9.80
CA ASN A 30 7.78 -5.02 9.99
C ASN A 30 7.22 -6.39 10.38
N ASP A 31 7.81 -7.46 9.84
CA ASP A 31 7.35 -8.83 10.08
C ASP A 31 7.42 -9.26 11.54
N THR A 32 8.28 -8.63 12.32
CA THR A 32 8.39 -8.89 13.76
C THR A 32 7.39 -8.14 14.61
N VAL A 33 6.71 -7.15 14.00
CA VAL A 33 5.63 -6.39 14.63
C VAL A 33 4.32 -6.94 14.10
N GLY A 34 3.65 -7.78 14.83
CA GLY A 34 2.42 -8.31 14.28
C GLY A 34 2.04 -9.67 14.82
N LYS A 35 2.19 -9.84 16.13
CA LYS A 35 1.51 -10.92 16.82
C LYS A 35 0.01 -10.66 16.90
N LEU A 36 -0.41 -9.45 16.58
CA LEU A 36 -1.81 -9.09 16.44
C LEU A 36 -2.27 -9.45 15.02
N ALA A 37 -3.50 -9.86 14.89
CA ALA A 37 -4.12 -10.18 13.60
C ALA A 37 -4.41 -8.91 12.78
N LEU A 38 -3.52 -7.94 12.85
CA LEU A 38 -3.59 -6.64 12.19
C LEU A 38 -2.39 -6.45 11.28
N LYS A 39 -2.61 -5.71 10.20
CA LYS A 39 -1.54 -5.28 9.30
C LYS A 39 -1.66 -3.79 9.04
N VAL A 40 -0.54 -3.11 8.95
CA VAL A 40 -0.49 -1.71 8.50
C VAL A 40 -0.29 -1.73 7.00
N ILE A 41 -1.22 -1.10 6.28
CA ILE A 41 -1.22 -1.11 4.81
C ILE A 41 -1.36 0.31 4.27
N ALA A 42 -0.97 0.48 3.01
CA ALA A 42 -1.32 1.65 2.22
C ALA A 42 -1.94 1.18 0.90
N PRO A 43 -3.04 1.81 0.48
CA PRO A 43 -3.70 1.42 -0.77
C PRO A 43 -2.97 1.97 -1.98
N LEU A 44 -3.13 1.24 -3.11
CA LEU A 44 -2.67 1.68 -4.42
C LEU A 44 -3.85 2.20 -5.22
N THR A 45 -3.58 3.19 -6.05
CA THR A 45 -4.56 3.74 -7.00
C THR A 45 -3.92 3.81 -8.38
N ASP A 46 -4.74 3.91 -9.43
CA ASP A 46 -4.23 4.12 -10.78
C ASP A 46 -3.42 5.42 -10.83
N PHE A 47 -2.32 5.40 -11.57
CA PHE A 47 -1.46 6.56 -11.68
C PHE A 47 -2.16 7.72 -12.38
N LYS A 48 -1.93 8.93 -11.87
CA LYS A 48 -2.26 10.20 -12.52
C LYS A 48 -1.01 11.07 -12.53
N GLU A 49 -0.82 11.84 -13.59
CA GLU A 49 0.43 12.60 -13.77
C GLU A 49 0.80 13.48 -12.59
N HIS A 50 -0.19 14.12 -11.97
CA HIS A 50 0.10 15.00 -10.84
C HIS A 50 0.59 14.27 -9.60
N TYR A 51 0.40 12.94 -9.50
CA TYR A 51 0.88 12.18 -8.35
C TYR A 51 2.40 12.17 -8.23
N GLN A 52 3.13 12.30 -9.33
CA GLN A 52 4.59 12.35 -9.28
C GLN A 52 5.13 13.56 -8.52
N PHE A 53 4.31 14.60 -8.34
CA PHE A 53 4.68 15.80 -7.61
C PHE A 53 4.16 15.83 -6.17
N ILE A 54 3.49 14.77 -5.74
CA ILE A 54 2.93 14.66 -4.39
C ILE A 54 3.90 13.85 -3.53
N PRO A 55 4.52 14.47 -2.49
CA PRO A 55 5.62 13.83 -1.77
C PRO A 55 5.24 12.59 -0.94
N TRP A 56 3.95 12.38 -0.66
CA TRP A 56 3.50 11.17 0.04
C TRP A 56 3.01 10.07 -0.89
N MET A 57 3.16 10.24 -2.19
CA MET A 57 2.84 9.22 -3.18
C MET A 57 4.12 8.53 -3.66
N VAL A 58 4.06 7.22 -3.85
CA VAL A 58 5.16 6.44 -4.41
C VAL A 58 4.65 5.74 -5.67
N VAL A 59 5.23 6.10 -6.82
CA VAL A 59 4.83 5.56 -8.12
C VAL A 59 5.49 4.20 -8.36
N LEU A 60 4.69 3.23 -8.81
CA LEU A 60 5.14 1.89 -9.18
C LEU A 60 4.81 1.58 -10.63
N GLU A 61 5.81 1.21 -11.41
CA GLU A 61 5.62 0.65 -12.75
C GLU A 61 5.28 -0.84 -12.64
N PRO A 62 4.43 -1.38 -13.55
CA PRO A 62 4.14 -2.81 -13.56
C PRO A 62 5.40 -3.65 -13.75
N SER A 63 5.49 -4.76 -13.01
CA SER A 63 6.56 -5.73 -13.18
C SER A 63 6.03 -7.13 -12.89
N LEU A 64 6.78 -8.15 -13.30
CA LEU A 64 6.45 -9.53 -12.95
C LEU A 64 6.47 -9.72 -11.43
N GLN A 65 7.39 -9.04 -10.75
CA GLN A 65 7.55 -9.15 -9.31
C GLN A 65 6.36 -8.56 -8.56
N ASN A 66 5.91 -7.36 -8.92
CA ASN A 66 4.81 -6.71 -8.19
C ASN A 66 3.42 -7.13 -8.66
N GLY A 67 3.31 -7.79 -9.80
CA GLY A 67 2.05 -8.33 -10.31
C GLY A 67 1.02 -7.29 -10.73
N LEU A 68 1.40 -6.02 -10.80
CA LEU A 68 0.49 -4.95 -11.23
C LEU A 68 0.33 -4.97 -12.74
N LYS A 69 -0.84 -4.57 -13.21
CA LYS A 69 -1.17 -4.51 -14.66
C LYS A 69 -1.00 -3.10 -15.22
N LYS A 70 -1.01 -2.10 -14.37
CA LYS A 70 -0.93 -0.68 -14.75
C LYS A 70 0.03 0.05 -13.84
N THR A 71 0.59 1.16 -14.33
CA THR A 71 1.31 2.10 -13.47
C THR A 71 0.37 2.55 -12.36
N SER A 72 0.83 2.48 -11.14
CA SER A 72 0.05 2.73 -9.94
C SER A 72 0.79 3.67 -9.00
N ALA A 73 0.07 4.25 -8.06
CA ALA A 73 0.66 5.06 -7.00
C ALA A 73 0.23 4.50 -5.64
N ILE A 74 1.18 4.36 -4.74
CA ILE A 74 0.92 4.03 -3.35
C ILE A 74 0.60 5.33 -2.63
N ASP A 75 -0.57 5.40 -2.00
CA ASP A 75 -0.98 6.59 -1.25
C ASP A 75 -0.68 6.41 0.24
N LEU A 76 0.45 6.96 0.66
CA LEU A 76 0.87 6.84 2.06
C LEU A 76 0.05 7.72 3.00
N PHE A 77 -0.67 8.71 2.48
CA PHE A 77 -1.58 9.51 3.31
C PHE A 77 -2.77 8.66 3.81
N GLN A 78 -3.14 7.63 3.07
CA GLN A 78 -4.24 6.74 3.45
C GLN A 78 -3.76 5.46 4.14
N VAL A 79 -2.58 5.51 4.74
CA VAL A 79 -2.07 4.42 5.56
C VAL A 79 -3.06 4.10 6.69
N ARG A 80 -3.32 2.82 6.90
CA ARG A 80 -4.22 2.38 7.97
C ARG A 80 -3.86 0.99 8.47
N SER A 81 -4.24 0.71 9.70
CA SER A 81 -4.18 -0.62 10.27
C SER A 81 -5.53 -1.32 10.05
N LEU A 82 -5.50 -2.57 9.64
CA LEU A 82 -6.73 -3.35 9.44
C LEU A 82 -6.51 -4.83 9.73
N SER A 83 -7.62 -5.56 9.89
CA SER A 83 -7.58 -6.99 10.14
C SER A 83 -7.00 -7.75 8.95
N GLN A 84 -6.11 -8.70 9.21
CA GLN A 84 -5.59 -9.57 8.17
C GLN A 84 -6.69 -10.41 7.49
N LYS A 85 -7.87 -10.53 8.10
CA LYS A 85 -9.03 -11.19 7.48
C LYS A 85 -9.54 -10.46 6.25
N ARG A 86 -9.16 -9.20 6.06
CA ARG A 86 -9.51 -8.41 4.88
C ARG A 86 -8.63 -8.71 3.67
N LEU A 87 -7.52 -9.40 3.85
CA LEU A 87 -6.61 -9.79 2.78
C LEU A 87 -7.22 -10.95 1.99
N ILE A 88 -7.35 -10.77 0.67
CA ILE A 88 -8.03 -11.72 -0.20
C ILE A 88 -7.04 -12.58 -0.98
N LYS A 89 -6.10 -11.94 -1.71
CA LYS A 89 -5.19 -12.63 -2.61
C LYS A 89 -3.88 -11.86 -2.71
N LYS A 90 -2.76 -12.57 -2.59
CA LYS A 90 -1.44 -11.99 -2.86
C LYS A 90 -1.28 -11.79 -4.36
N ILE A 91 -0.85 -10.59 -4.76
CA ILE A 91 -0.58 -10.22 -6.15
C ILE A 91 0.90 -10.31 -6.45
N GLY A 92 1.75 -9.84 -5.55
CA GLY A 92 3.19 -9.77 -5.74
C GLY A 92 3.87 -9.13 -4.55
N PHE A 93 5.03 -8.55 -4.81
CA PHE A 93 5.81 -7.91 -3.74
C PHE A 93 6.72 -6.84 -4.35
N ILE A 94 7.22 -5.96 -3.50
CA ILE A 94 8.17 -4.91 -3.86
C ILE A 94 9.50 -5.15 -3.14
N ASP A 95 10.57 -4.56 -3.67
CA ASP A 95 11.88 -4.65 -3.06
C ASP A 95 12.07 -3.62 -1.95
N LYS A 96 13.21 -3.69 -1.29
CA LYS A 96 13.52 -2.84 -0.15
C LYS A 96 13.65 -1.36 -0.54
N GLU A 97 14.06 -1.06 -1.76
CA GLU A 97 14.15 0.33 -2.21
C GLU A 97 12.79 1.01 -2.20
N VAL A 98 11.76 0.31 -2.66
CA VAL A 98 10.40 0.83 -2.66
C VAL A 98 9.87 0.94 -1.22
N ILE A 99 10.18 -0.03 -0.36
CA ILE A 99 9.84 0.06 1.08
C ILE A 99 10.46 1.32 1.69
N ASN A 100 11.72 1.61 1.38
CA ASN A 100 12.40 2.80 1.90
C ASN A 100 11.75 4.08 1.36
N ALA A 101 11.35 4.10 0.09
CA ALA A 101 10.60 5.22 -0.48
C ALA A 101 9.27 5.44 0.25
N CYS A 102 8.58 4.37 0.61
CA CYS A 102 7.34 4.46 1.41
C CYS A 102 7.60 5.04 2.79
N LYS A 103 8.70 4.65 3.44
CA LYS A 103 9.07 5.21 4.75
C LYS A 103 9.34 6.71 4.65
N GLU A 104 10.05 7.14 3.63
CA GLU A 104 10.30 8.58 3.40
C GLU A 104 9.01 9.35 3.16
N ALA A 105 8.09 8.77 2.38
CA ALA A 105 6.78 9.36 2.14
C ALA A 105 5.97 9.48 3.45
N LEU A 106 6.02 8.47 4.31
CA LEU A 106 5.37 8.51 5.63
C LEU A 106 5.98 9.60 6.52
N ASP A 107 7.30 9.78 6.47
CA ASP A 107 7.96 10.86 7.21
C ASP A 107 7.38 12.21 6.80
N VAL A 108 7.12 12.43 5.52
CA VAL A 108 6.47 13.65 5.05
C VAL A 108 5.08 13.81 5.65
N VAL A 109 4.29 12.74 5.68
CA VAL A 109 2.93 12.76 6.24
C VAL A 109 2.93 13.18 7.71
N PHE A 110 3.97 12.78 8.46
CA PHE A 110 4.03 12.99 9.91
C PHE A 110 4.96 14.12 10.34
N GLU A 111 5.48 14.88 9.43
CA GLU A 111 6.30 16.05 9.76
C GLU A 111 5.59 17.08 10.65
#